data_f0b29d718fabadfccc37870e42162f1b
#
_entry.id   f0b29d718fabadfccc37870e42162f1b
#
_cell.length_a   1.000
_cell.length_b   1.000
_cell.length_c   1.000
_cell.angle_alpha   90.00
_cell.angle_beta   90.00
_cell.angle_gamma   90.00
#
_symmetry.space_group_name_H-M   'P 1'
#
loop_
_entity.id
_entity.type
_entity.pdbx_description
1 polymer ?
#
loop_
_entity_poly.entity_id
_entity_poly.type
_entity_poly.pdbx_seq_one_letter_code
_entity_poly.pdbx_strand_id
1 'polypeptide(L)'
;MLEAMINSCAGLDVHRRQVVCTLIKDAGRTTREYPTFDRELKELAHWLKGEEVELAVMESTGIYWKAVFACLEQAGIEGRVVNARHVKQVPGRKTDVCDSEWLAELAQCGLLRSSFIPPRDLRELRLLTRYRRKLSGMLSGEKNRLHKVLDDAGIRLGCVVSDIDGVSARAMVEALIQGGSTPEEIAEKALGRLKEKKDALQLALEGEISDRHRLVLQKVLGHVKWLQRQIAIIDGQIVAAMKPYQEEWKLLQTIPGLDVVSAAMLIAEIGVDMTRFGSKDRLCSWSGICPGNNESAGKRKSGRIRKANPYVRSLLCEAANSARKTQSQFQGLYKGLVIRRGHKRAVVAVGHRILQLVYIVLSRKEPYKDPEIDYEALVVHRNAPRWLAALDKYGYLNNIKAQAKQ
;
A
#
# COMPACT_ATOMS: atom_id res chain seq x y z
N MET A 1 29.99 2.36 -30.88
CA MET A 1 28.82 1.48 -31.02
C MET A 1 28.69 0.69 -29.72
N LEU A 2 27.47 0.56 -29.18
CA LEU A 2 27.22 -0.27 -28.01
C LEU A 2 27.30 -1.74 -28.48
N GLU A 3 28.01 -2.59 -27.74
CA GLU A 3 28.09 -4.02 -28.06
C GLU A 3 26.75 -4.72 -27.77
N ALA A 4 26.31 -5.56 -28.70
CA ALA A 4 25.12 -6.36 -28.53
C ALA A 4 25.43 -7.51 -27.56
N MET A 5 24.63 -7.61 -26.48
CA MET A 5 24.72 -8.67 -25.48
C MET A 5 23.72 -9.81 -25.74
N ILE A 6 22.68 -9.53 -26.54
CA ILE A 6 21.59 -10.46 -26.88
C ILE A 6 21.41 -10.45 -28.39
N ASN A 7 21.39 -11.66 -29.00
CA ASN A 7 21.36 -11.77 -30.45
C ASN A 7 19.97 -11.54 -31.06
N SER A 8 18.90 -11.96 -30.36
CA SER A 8 17.53 -11.87 -30.84
C SER A 8 16.63 -11.22 -29.80
N CYS A 9 16.21 -9.98 -30.05
CA CYS A 9 15.32 -9.30 -29.11
C CYS A 9 14.25 -8.46 -29.81
N ALA A 10 13.09 -8.32 -29.15
CA ALA A 10 11.97 -7.57 -29.61
C ALA A 10 11.64 -6.39 -28.67
N GLY A 11 11.43 -5.23 -29.25
CA GLY A 11 10.85 -4.08 -28.56
C GLY A 11 9.39 -3.90 -28.92
N LEU A 12 8.53 -3.73 -27.93
CA LEU A 12 7.09 -3.59 -28.12
C LEU A 12 6.60 -2.24 -27.59
N ASP A 13 6.08 -1.43 -28.49
CA ASP A 13 5.34 -0.23 -28.13
C ASP A 13 3.86 -0.57 -28.06
N VAL A 14 3.31 -0.56 -26.83
CA VAL A 14 1.98 -1.09 -26.53
C VAL A 14 0.99 0.03 -26.29
N HIS A 15 0.03 0.18 -27.18
CA HIS A 15 -1.09 1.10 -27.09
C HIS A 15 -2.40 0.37 -26.80
N ARG A 16 -3.49 1.13 -26.63
CA ARG A 16 -4.82 0.58 -26.40
C ARG A 16 -5.36 -0.27 -27.55
N ARG A 17 -5.06 0.11 -28.79
CA ARG A 17 -5.66 -0.49 -30.00
C ARG A 17 -4.67 -1.34 -30.79
N GLN A 18 -3.38 -1.08 -30.65
CA GLN A 18 -2.34 -1.74 -31.43
C GLN A 18 -1.07 -1.92 -30.61
N VAL A 19 -0.25 -2.85 -31.05
CA VAL A 19 1.11 -3.11 -30.58
C VAL A 19 2.01 -3.02 -31.79
N VAL A 20 2.99 -2.13 -31.72
CA VAL A 20 4.08 -2.07 -32.73
C VAL A 20 5.25 -2.87 -32.17
N CYS A 21 5.67 -3.89 -32.88
CA CYS A 21 6.75 -4.79 -32.49
C CYS A 21 7.91 -4.70 -33.47
N THR A 22 9.07 -4.34 -33.00
CA THR A 22 10.33 -4.37 -33.78
C THR A 22 11.22 -5.48 -33.25
N LEU A 23 11.51 -6.44 -34.11
CA LEU A 23 12.48 -7.51 -33.89
C LEU A 23 13.85 -7.09 -34.44
N ILE A 24 14.89 -7.28 -33.66
CA ILE A 24 16.28 -7.18 -34.09
C ILE A 24 16.95 -8.55 -33.94
N LYS A 25 17.43 -9.13 -35.07
CA LYS A 25 18.10 -10.43 -35.15
C LYS A 25 19.18 -10.36 -36.23
N ASP A 26 20.38 -10.82 -35.95
CA ASP A 26 21.50 -10.93 -36.91
C ASP A 26 21.75 -9.66 -37.75
N ALA A 27 21.75 -8.50 -37.11
CA ALA A 27 21.84 -7.17 -37.73
C ALA A 27 20.64 -6.78 -38.66
N GLY A 28 19.63 -7.66 -38.79
CA GLY A 28 18.38 -7.37 -39.49
C GLY A 28 17.34 -6.78 -38.56
N ARG A 29 16.43 -5.97 -39.15
CA ARG A 29 15.28 -5.39 -38.43
C ARG A 29 13.99 -5.70 -39.16
N THR A 30 12.98 -6.15 -38.39
CA THR A 30 11.63 -6.39 -38.93
C THR A 30 10.63 -5.77 -37.98
N THR A 31 9.80 -4.86 -38.50
CA THR A 31 8.73 -4.23 -37.72
C THR A 31 7.37 -4.72 -38.22
N ARG A 32 6.49 -5.09 -37.29
CA ARG A 32 5.11 -5.50 -37.55
C ARG A 32 4.16 -4.82 -36.58
N GLU A 33 2.93 -4.61 -37.04
CA GLU A 33 1.85 -4.06 -36.23
C GLU A 33 0.76 -5.10 -36.02
N TYR A 34 0.23 -5.18 -34.79
CA TYR A 34 -0.82 -6.10 -34.42
C TYR A 34 -1.93 -5.35 -33.65
N PRO A 35 -3.21 -5.58 -33.95
CA PRO A 35 -4.31 -5.18 -33.08
C PRO A 35 -4.18 -5.84 -31.68
N THR A 36 -4.75 -5.20 -30.64
CA THR A 36 -4.67 -5.72 -29.26
C THR A 36 -5.71 -6.77 -28.91
N PHE A 37 -6.34 -7.42 -29.91
CA PHE A 37 -7.24 -8.54 -29.68
C PHE A 37 -6.46 -9.83 -29.36
N ASP A 38 -7.04 -10.70 -28.55
CA ASP A 38 -6.38 -11.92 -28.03
C ASP A 38 -5.81 -12.80 -29.15
N ARG A 39 -6.55 -12.96 -30.26
CA ARG A 39 -6.10 -13.72 -31.43
C ARG A 39 -4.83 -13.14 -32.03
N GLU A 40 -4.81 -11.83 -32.27
CA GLU A 40 -3.69 -11.12 -32.90
C GLU A 40 -2.45 -11.10 -31.96
N LEU A 41 -2.68 -10.97 -30.63
CA LEU A 41 -1.59 -11.07 -29.66
C LEU A 41 -0.99 -12.48 -29.61
N LYS A 42 -1.79 -13.53 -29.81
CA LYS A 42 -1.28 -14.90 -29.97
C LYS A 42 -0.50 -15.09 -31.27
N GLU A 43 -0.93 -14.47 -32.37
CA GLU A 43 -0.18 -14.45 -33.62
C GLU A 43 1.17 -13.73 -33.45
N LEU A 44 1.20 -12.58 -32.79
CA LEU A 44 2.44 -11.88 -32.41
C LEU A 44 3.37 -12.82 -31.62
N ALA A 45 2.87 -13.45 -30.57
CA ALA A 45 3.67 -14.36 -29.76
C ALA A 45 4.17 -15.59 -30.55
N HIS A 46 3.33 -16.13 -31.44
CA HIS A 46 3.72 -17.24 -32.33
C HIS A 46 4.82 -16.82 -33.30
N TRP A 47 4.70 -15.64 -33.91
CA TRP A 47 5.75 -15.08 -34.77
C TRP A 47 7.08 -14.93 -34.02
N LEU A 48 7.08 -14.29 -32.85
CA LEU A 48 8.29 -14.09 -32.05
C LEU A 48 8.92 -15.41 -31.61
N LYS A 49 8.09 -16.43 -31.33
CA LYS A 49 8.57 -17.78 -30.99
C LYS A 49 9.21 -18.45 -32.20
N GLY A 50 8.63 -18.33 -33.39
CA GLY A 50 9.19 -18.86 -34.63
C GLY A 50 10.52 -18.22 -35.04
N GLU A 51 10.72 -16.94 -34.64
CA GLU A 51 11.98 -16.23 -34.81
C GLU A 51 12.99 -16.50 -33.68
N GLU A 52 12.67 -17.37 -32.73
CA GLU A 52 13.52 -17.74 -31.59
C GLU A 52 13.95 -16.52 -30.74
N VAL A 53 13.02 -15.61 -30.49
CA VAL A 53 13.30 -14.39 -29.72
C VAL A 53 13.64 -14.73 -28.28
N GLU A 54 14.85 -14.33 -27.83
CA GLU A 54 15.35 -14.54 -26.47
C GLU A 54 14.68 -13.60 -25.47
N LEU A 55 14.42 -12.36 -25.87
CA LEU A 55 13.90 -11.32 -24.99
C LEU A 55 12.93 -10.38 -25.70
N ALA A 56 11.75 -10.20 -25.12
CA ALA A 56 10.76 -9.20 -25.53
C ALA A 56 10.60 -8.12 -24.46
N VAL A 57 10.77 -6.85 -24.83
CA VAL A 57 10.72 -5.71 -23.89
C VAL A 57 9.60 -4.75 -24.24
N MET A 58 8.85 -4.29 -23.23
CA MET A 58 7.76 -3.34 -23.38
C MET A 58 7.74 -2.30 -22.27
N GLU A 59 7.19 -1.12 -22.54
CA GLU A 59 7.00 -0.10 -21.50
C GLU A 59 5.79 -0.39 -20.60
N SER A 60 5.88 0.01 -19.32
CA SER A 60 4.81 -0.11 -18.31
C SER A 60 3.73 0.96 -18.47
N THR A 61 3.31 1.29 -19.70
CA THR A 61 2.31 2.32 -19.95
C THR A 61 0.90 1.83 -19.67
N GLY A 62 0.24 2.42 -18.67
CA GLY A 62 -1.13 2.05 -18.28
C GLY A 62 -1.27 0.59 -17.84
N ILE A 63 -2.30 -0.09 -18.39
CA ILE A 63 -2.60 -1.52 -18.13
C ILE A 63 -2.43 -2.40 -19.37
N TYR A 64 -2.20 -1.80 -20.53
CA TYR A 64 -2.26 -2.46 -21.84
C TYR A 64 -1.18 -3.53 -22.02
N TRP A 65 0.00 -3.33 -21.45
CA TRP A 65 1.10 -4.28 -21.47
C TRP A 65 0.75 -5.66 -20.86
N LYS A 66 -0.29 -5.74 -19.99
CA LYS A 66 -0.62 -6.98 -19.26
C LYS A 66 -1.09 -8.11 -20.17
N ALA A 67 -1.89 -7.80 -21.18
CA ALA A 67 -2.38 -8.79 -22.14
C ALA A 67 -1.24 -9.30 -23.01
N VAL A 68 -0.41 -8.41 -23.52
CA VAL A 68 0.79 -8.75 -24.30
C VAL A 68 1.74 -9.62 -23.50
N PHE A 69 2.07 -9.18 -22.27
CA PHE A 69 2.94 -9.94 -21.36
C PHE A 69 2.41 -11.36 -21.08
N ALA A 70 1.10 -11.49 -20.87
CA ALA A 70 0.48 -12.80 -20.62
C ALA A 70 0.57 -13.73 -21.85
N CYS A 71 0.43 -13.20 -23.07
CA CYS A 71 0.60 -13.97 -24.30
C CYS A 71 2.07 -14.42 -24.49
N LEU A 72 3.04 -13.55 -24.24
CA LEU A 72 4.46 -13.90 -24.30
C LEU A 72 4.82 -14.96 -23.26
N GLU A 73 4.33 -14.81 -22.03
CA GLU A 73 4.54 -15.79 -20.94
C GLU A 73 3.97 -17.17 -21.29
N GLN A 74 2.76 -17.22 -21.90
CA GLN A 74 2.14 -18.47 -22.36
C GLN A 74 2.92 -19.12 -23.52
N ALA A 75 3.54 -18.33 -24.36
CA ALA A 75 4.39 -18.82 -25.46
C ALA A 75 5.79 -19.27 -24.99
N GLY A 76 6.15 -19.01 -23.73
CA GLY A 76 7.46 -19.31 -23.16
C GLY A 76 8.55 -18.32 -23.55
N ILE A 77 8.18 -17.09 -23.98
CA ILE A 77 9.10 -16.02 -24.33
C ILE A 77 9.39 -15.16 -23.09
N GLU A 78 10.67 -14.88 -22.82
CA GLU A 78 11.04 -13.97 -21.73
C GLU A 78 10.54 -12.54 -22.02
N GLY A 79 9.54 -12.10 -21.26
CA GLY A 79 9.00 -10.75 -21.32
C GLY A 79 9.56 -9.86 -20.22
N ARG A 80 10.07 -8.67 -20.55
CA ARG A 80 10.47 -7.65 -19.56
C ARG A 80 9.65 -6.38 -19.72
N VAL A 81 9.09 -5.93 -18.61
CA VAL A 81 8.38 -4.64 -18.55
C VAL A 81 9.31 -3.60 -17.95
N VAL A 82 9.51 -2.50 -18.62
CA VAL A 82 10.44 -1.43 -18.24
C VAL A 82 9.70 -0.13 -17.89
N ASN A 83 10.33 0.70 -17.05
CA ASN A 83 9.74 1.97 -16.67
C ASN A 83 10.04 3.03 -17.75
N ALA A 84 9.01 3.65 -18.31
CA ALA A 84 9.12 4.72 -19.32
C ALA A 84 10.09 5.85 -18.95
N ARG A 85 10.22 6.19 -17.66
CA ARG A 85 11.18 7.19 -17.19
C ARG A 85 12.63 6.75 -17.35
N HIS A 86 12.92 5.48 -17.16
CA HIS A 86 14.27 4.94 -17.35
C HIS A 86 14.64 4.95 -18.85
N VAL A 87 13.71 4.53 -19.70
CA VAL A 87 13.93 4.55 -21.15
C VAL A 87 14.24 5.97 -21.65
N LYS A 88 13.48 6.96 -21.18
CA LYS A 88 13.67 8.39 -21.55
C LYS A 88 14.98 9.01 -21.00
N GLN A 89 15.60 8.40 -20.01
CA GLN A 89 16.84 8.90 -19.39
C GLN A 89 18.11 8.34 -20.05
N VAL A 90 17.97 7.34 -20.93
CA VAL A 90 19.15 6.79 -21.65
C VAL A 90 19.53 7.76 -22.75
N PRO A 91 20.79 8.26 -22.78
CA PRO A 91 21.24 9.19 -23.81
C PRO A 91 21.32 8.50 -25.20
N GLY A 92 21.18 9.26 -26.25
CA GLY A 92 21.43 8.79 -27.62
C GLY A 92 20.19 8.53 -28.47
N ARG A 93 18.96 8.77 -27.94
CA ARG A 93 17.74 8.67 -28.74
C ARG A 93 17.75 9.72 -29.85
N LYS A 94 17.65 9.28 -31.10
CA LYS A 94 17.36 10.13 -32.26
C LYS A 94 15.84 10.30 -32.37
N THR A 95 15.38 11.48 -32.75
CA THR A 95 13.95 11.83 -32.82
C THR A 95 13.16 11.03 -33.86
N ASP A 96 13.84 10.44 -34.83
CA ASP A 96 13.22 9.73 -35.96
C ASP A 96 13.13 8.21 -35.77
N VAL A 97 13.50 7.69 -34.59
CA VAL A 97 13.46 6.26 -34.27
C VAL A 97 12.13 5.91 -33.60
N CYS A 98 11.45 4.88 -34.12
CA CYS A 98 10.22 4.34 -33.57
C CYS A 98 10.45 3.87 -32.10
N ASP A 99 9.46 4.05 -31.21
CA ASP A 99 9.58 3.69 -29.81
C ASP A 99 9.86 2.19 -29.61
N SER A 100 9.29 1.32 -30.44
CA SER A 100 9.56 -0.12 -30.42
C SER A 100 10.99 -0.46 -30.86
N GLU A 101 11.52 0.22 -31.85
CA GLU A 101 12.89 0.04 -32.33
C GLU A 101 13.90 0.46 -31.25
N TRP A 102 13.69 1.63 -30.62
CA TRP A 102 14.52 2.09 -29.51
C TRP A 102 14.53 1.12 -28.33
N LEU A 103 13.36 0.56 -27.98
CA LEU A 103 13.27 -0.46 -26.93
C LEU A 103 14.05 -1.74 -27.29
N ALA A 104 14.00 -2.17 -28.56
CA ALA A 104 14.74 -3.34 -29.02
C ALA A 104 16.26 -3.09 -28.98
N GLU A 105 16.73 -1.92 -29.44
CA GLU A 105 18.15 -1.53 -29.37
C GLU A 105 18.67 -1.50 -27.91
N LEU A 106 17.93 -0.87 -27.01
CA LEU A 106 18.29 -0.83 -25.59
C LEU A 106 18.27 -2.20 -24.93
N ALA A 107 17.32 -3.07 -25.35
CA ALA A 107 17.24 -4.44 -24.87
C ALA A 107 18.47 -5.25 -25.32
N GLN A 108 18.85 -5.15 -26.60
CA GLN A 108 20.00 -5.80 -27.17
C GLN A 108 21.31 -5.44 -26.44
N CYS A 109 21.47 -4.18 -26.07
CA CYS A 109 22.63 -3.69 -25.31
C CYS A 109 22.54 -3.94 -23.79
N GLY A 110 21.51 -4.62 -23.26
CA GLY A 110 21.36 -4.89 -21.84
C GLY A 110 21.15 -3.65 -20.94
N LEU A 111 20.80 -2.49 -21.51
CA LEU A 111 20.72 -1.21 -20.81
C LEU A 111 19.40 -1.01 -20.04
N LEU A 112 18.43 -1.93 -20.18
CA LEU A 112 17.11 -1.80 -19.61
C LEU A 112 17.00 -2.52 -18.27
N ARG A 113 16.51 -1.82 -17.25
CA ARG A 113 16.17 -2.40 -15.96
C ARG A 113 14.71 -2.86 -15.95
N SER A 114 14.49 -4.16 -15.77
CA SER A 114 13.13 -4.71 -15.68
C SER A 114 12.42 -4.28 -14.40
N SER A 115 11.12 -4.02 -14.53
CA SER A 115 10.21 -3.90 -13.40
C SER A 115 9.89 -5.27 -12.82
N PHE A 116 9.68 -5.35 -11.50
CA PHE A 116 9.21 -6.58 -10.87
C PHE A 116 7.77 -6.89 -11.29
N ILE A 117 7.58 -8.01 -11.97
CA ILE A 117 6.26 -8.57 -12.32
C ILE A 117 6.12 -9.90 -11.57
N PRO A 118 5.14 -10.04 -10.67
CA PRO A 118 4.93 -11.31 -9.97
C PRO A 118 4.34 -12.38 -10.88
N PRO A 119 4.38 -13.67 -10.47
CA PRO A 119 3.71 -14.77 -11.14
C PRO A 119 2.24 -14.50 -11.42
N ARG A 120 1.66 -15.22 -12.36
CA ARG A 120 0.30 -14.98 -12.89
C ARG A 120 -0.76 -15.01 -11.80
N ASP A 121 -0.74 -16.02 -10.93
CA ASP A 121 -1.67 -16.17 -9.82
C ASP A 121 -1.64 -14.97 -8.84
N LEU A 122 -0.45 -14.48 -8.50
CA LEU A 122 -0.31 -13.27 -7.69
C LEU A 122 -0.74 -12.00 -8.45
N ARG A 123 -0.58 -11.95 -9.79
CA ARG A 123 -1.14 -10.83 -10.58
C ARG A 123 -2.67 -10.83 -10.57
N GLU A 124 -3.29 -12.00 -10.64
CA GLU A 124 -4.74 -12.16 -10.51
C GLU A 124 -5.20 -11.79 -9.09
N LEU A 125 -4.49 -12.25 -8.07
CA LEU A 125 -4.78 -11.87 -6.69
C LEU A 125 -4.67 -10.35 -6.44
N ARG A 126 -3.76 -9.65 -7.12
CA ARG A 126 -3.70 -8.17 -7.08
C ARG A 126 -4.99 -7.50 -7.53
N LEU A 127 -5.79 -8.10 -8.42
CA LEU A 127 -7.09 -7.56 -8.80
C LEU A 127 -8.02 -7.53 -7.58
N LEU A 128 -8.11 -8.62 -6.85
CA LEU A 128 -8.95 -8.74 -5.65
C LEU A 128 -8.49 -7.80 -4.54
N THR A 129 -7.20 -7.81 -4.21
CA THR A 129 -6.64 -7.00 -3.12
C THR A 129 -6.77 -5.50 -3.38
N ARG A 130 -6.56 -5.07 -4.63
CA ARG A 130 -6.69 -3.66 -5.02
C ARG A 130 -8.15 -3.22 -5.09
N TYR A 131 -9.06 -4.11 -5.52
CA TYR A 131 -10.49 -3.83 -5.51
C TYR A 131 -11.03 -3.76 -4.07
N ARG A 132 -10.62 -4.71 -3.20
CA ARG A 132 -10.92 -4.65 -1.76
C ARG A 132 -10.56 -3.29 -1.17
N ARG A 133 -9.35 -2.81 -1.47
CA ARG A 133 -8.93 -1.48 -1.01
C ARG A 133 -9.82 -0.35 -1.53
N LYS A 134 -10.27 -0.45 -2.78
CA LYS A 134 -11.22 0.50 -3.35
C LYS A 134 -12.53 0.51 -2.55
N LEU A 135 -13.07 -0.67 -2.25
CA LEU A 135 -14.27 -0.83 -1.43
C LEU A 135 -14.09 -0.28 -0.02
N SER A 136 -12.94 -0.52 0.62
CA SER A 136 -12.64 0.03 1.95
C SER A 136 -12.59 1.57 1.94
N GLY A 137 -12.07 2.17 0.87
CA GLY A 137 -12.11 3.63 0.69
C GLY A 137 -13.54 4.15 0.50
N MET A 138 -14.37 3.44 -0.25
CA MET A 138 -15.80 3.77 -0.43
C MET A 138 -16.54 3.66 0.91
N LEU A 139 -16.30 2.60 1.67
CA LEU A 139 -16.87 2.40 3.00
C LEU A 139 -16.54 3.56 3.95
N SER A 140 -15.27 3.98 3.98
CA SER A 140 -14.85 5.15 4.77
C SER A 140 -15.55 6.44 4.31
N GLY A 141 -15.73 6.60 3.01
CA GLY A 141 -16.49 7.72 2.43
C GLY A 141 -17.94 7.73 2.86
N GLU A 142 -18.62 6.57 2.90
CA GLU A 142 -20.00 6.47 3.34
C GLU A 142 -20.15 6.70 4.86
N LYS A 143 -19.22 6.21 5.68
CA LYS A 143 -19.19 6.53 7.12
C LYS A 143 -19.05 8.04 7.37
N ASN A 144 -18.18 8.71 6.60
CA ASN A 144 -18.06 10.17 6.67
C ASN A 144 -19.35 10.88 6.20
N ARG A 145 -20.10 10.30 5.26
CA ARG A 145 -21.38 10.82 4.82
C ARG A 145 -22.45 10.68 5.90
N LEU A 146 -22.48 9.56 6.66
CA LEU A 146 -23.33 9.42 7.83
C LEU A 146 -23.10 10.57 8.83
N HIS A 147 -21.84 10.85 9.19
CA HIS A 147 -21.51 11.98 10.06
C HIS A 147 -22.07 13.31 9.52
N LYS A 148 -21.83 13.61 8.24
CA LYS A 148 -22.29 14.88 7.64
C LYS A 148 -23.80 15.04 7.65
N VAL A 149 -24.56 13.98 7.39
CA VAL A 149 -26.02 14.03 7.38
C VAL A 149 -26.57 14.18 8.81
N LEU A 150 -25.96 13.51 9.79
CA LEU A 150 -26.31 13.68 11.20
C LEU A 150 -25.97 15.10 11.67
N ASP A 151 -24.79 15.61 11.33
CA ASP A 151 -24.37 16.97 11.67
C ASP A 151 -25.27 18.04 11.06
N ASP A 152 -25.78 17.83 9.84
CA ASP A 152 -26.74 18.70 9.14
C ASP A 152 -28.09 18.75 9.87
N ALA A 153 -28.51 17.62 10.45
CA ALA A 153 -29.69 17.52 11.31
C ALA A 153 -29.50 18.01 12.75
N GLY A 154 -28.33 18.55 13.11
CA GLY A 154 -27.98 18.97 14.47
C GLY A 154 -27.57 17.82 15.39
N ILE A 155 -27.54 16.57 14.92
CA ILE A 155 -27.17 15.39 15.70
C ILE A 155 -25.65 15.25 15.80
N ARG A 156 -25.08 15.40 16.98
CA ARG A 156 -23.63 15.42 17.25
C ARG A 156 -23.10 14.08 17.76
N LEU A 157 -23.67 12.97 17.31
CA LEU A 157 -23.31 11.62 17.78
C LEU A 157 -21.81 11.33 17.64
N GLY A 158 -21.16 11.84 16.58
CA GLY A 158 -19.72 11.71 16.36
C GLY A 158 -18.82 12.38 17.41
N CYS A 159 -19.36 13.29 18.24
CA CYS A 159 -18.61 13.90 19.36
C CYS A 159 -18.49 12.96 20.56
N VAL A 160 -19.39 11.98 20.70
CA VAL A 160 -19.47 11.07 21.85
C VAL A 160 -18.99 9.68 21.49
N VAL A 161 -19.33 9.17 20.29
CA VAL A 161 -18.93 7.85 19.82
C VAL A 161 -17.65 7.92 18.98
N SER A 162 -16.74 6.97 19.20
CA SER A 162 -15.49 6.88 18.44
C SER A 162 -15.65 6.24 17.06
N ASP A 163 -16.66 5.40 16.86
CA ASP A 163 -17.01 4.76 15.60
C ASP A 163 -18.53 4.82 15.37
N ILE A 164 -18.93 5.57 14.35
CA ILE A 164 -20.33 5.75 13.98
C ILE A 164 -20.97 4.45 13.47
N ASP A 165 -20.18 3.49 13.06
CA ASP A 165 -20.60 2.18 12.57
C ASP A 165 -20.49 1.08 13.64
N GLY A 166 -20.09 1.43 14.86
CA GLY A 166 -20.09 0.54 16.02
C GLY A 166 -21.50 0.12 16.41
N VAL A 167 -21.65 -1.00 17.13
CA VAL A 167 -22.93 -1.65 17.46
C VAL A 167 -23.93 -0.65 18.05
N SER A 168 -23.53 0.10 19.09
CA SER A 168 -24.42 1.08 19.75
C SER A 168 -24.78 2.25 18.83
N ALA A 169 -23.79 2.84 18.15
CA ALA A 169 -24.03 3.97 17.27
C ALA A 169 -24.92 3.60 16.10
N ARG A 170 -24.71 2.41 15.52
CA ARG A 170 -25.57 1.87 14.45
C ARG A 170 -27.02 1.71 14.92
N ALA A 171 -27.24 1.13 16.11
CA ALA A 171 -28.59 0.98 16.68
C ALA A 171 -29.26 2.34 16.92
N MET A 172 -28.50 3.36 17.35
CA MET A 172 -29.00 4.73 17.50
C MET A 172 -29.37 5.36 16.15
N VAL A 173 -28.50 5.22 15.14
CA VAL A 173 -28.80 5.72 13.78
C VAL A 173 -30.02 5.01 13.18
N GLU A 174 -30.16 3.71 13.38
CA GLU A 174 -31.35 2.96 12.94
C GLU A 174 -32.65 3.47 13.63
N ALA A 175 -32.59 3.77 14.94
CA ALA A 175 -33.72 4.35 15.66
C ALA A 175 -34.07 5.76 15.15
N LEU A 176 -33.08 6.60 14.87
CA LEU A 176 -33.27 7.91 14.25
C LEU A 176 -33.92 7.80 12.85
N ILE A 177 -33.59 6.79 12.06
CA ILE A 177 -34.21 6.52 10.75
C ILE A 177 -35.66 6.10 10.91
N GLN A 178 -35.95 5.21 11.88
CA GLN A 178 -37.30 4.74 12.15
C GLN A 178 -38.24 5.87 12.66
N GLY A 179 -37.68 6.77 13.45
CA GLY A 179 -38.45 7.85 14.08
C GLY A 179 -39.29 7.38 15.26
N GLY A 180 -39.99 8.34 15.88
CA GLY A 180 -40.93 8.05 17.00
C GLY A 180 -40.28 7.82 18.35
N SER A 181 -38.91 7.75 18.44
CA SER A 181 -38.19 7.60 19.71
C SER A 181 -37.64 8.93 20.20
N THR A 182 -37.67 9.14 21.50
CA THR A 182 -37.06 10.32 22.13
C THR A 182 -35.53 10.18 22.21
N PRO A 183 -34.75 11.26 22.36
CA PRO A 183 -33.29 11.20 22.58
C PRO A 183 -32.89 10.27 23.72
N GLU A 184 -33.67 10.24 24.80
CA GLU A 184 -33.48 9.36 25.96
C GLU A 184 -33.60 7.89 25.56
N GLU A 185 -34.69 7.52 24.87
CA GLU A 185 -34.91 6.14 24.42
C GLU A 185 -33.85 5.67 23.42
N ILE A 186 -33.34 6.59 22.60
CA ILE A 186 -32.27 6.27 21.65
C ILE A 186 -30.96 6.08 22.43
N ALA A 187 -30.66 6.91 23.43
CA ALA A 187 -29.47 6.80 24.26
C ALA A 187 -29.42 5.48 25.07
N GLU A 188 -30.59 4.91 25.42
CA GLU A 188 -30.68 3.58 26.06
C GLU A 188 -30.11 2.44 25.22
N LYS A 189 -29.95 2.61 23.91
CA LYS A 189 -29.29 1.62 23.03
C LYS A 189 -27.76 1.57 23.21
N ALA A 190 -27.21 2.40 24.11
CA ALA A 190 -25.79 2.38 24.45
C ALA A 190 -25.39 1.07 25.14
N LEU A 191 -24.28 0.46 24.68
CA LEU A 191 -23.72 -0.77 25.24
C LEU A 191 -22.29 -0.53 25.76
N GLY A 192 -21.90 -1.33 26.74
CA GLY A 192 -20.55 -1.29 27.31
C GLY A 192 -20.22 0.08 27.92
N ARG A 193 -19.03 0.61 27.63
CA ARG A 193 -18.55 1.91 28.15
C ARG A 193 -19.37 3.12 27.72
N LEU A 194 -20.16 3.00 26.66
CA LEU A 194 -21.05 4.09 26.23
C LEU A 194 -22.22 4.31 27.17
N LYS A 195 -22.58 3.31 28.01
CA LYS A 195 -23.61 3.46 29.05
C LYS A 195 -23.26 4.56 30.08
N GLU A 196 -21.95 4.74 30.35
CA GLU A 196 -21.46 5.78 31.26
C GLU A 196 -21.59 7.21 30.68
N LYS A 197 -21.91 7.32 29.39
CA LYS A 197 -22.01 8.60 28.66
C LYS A 197 -23.45 8.91 28.23
N LYS A 198 -24.46 8.37 28.91
CA LYS A 198 -25.87 8.55 28.52
C LYS A 198 -26.27 10.01 28.41
N ASP A 199 -25.93 10.85 29.38
CA ASP A 199 -26.29 12.28 29.37
C ASP A 199 -25.66 12.99 28.15
N ALA A 200 -24.39 12.68 27.83
CA ALA A 200 -23.73 13.24 26.66
C ALA A 200 -24.34 12.70 25.35
N LEU A 201 -24.84 11.46 25.33
CA LEU A 201 -25.55 10.89 24.19
C LEU A 201 -26.91 11.55 23.99
N GLN A 202 -27.67 11.81 25.05
CA GLN A 202 -28.94 12.50 24.98
C GLN A 202 -28.75 13.88 24.36
N LEU A 203 -27.83 14.69 24.90
CA LEU A 203 -27.48 16.01 24.34
C LEU A 203 -27.05 15.92 22.87
N ALA A 204 -26.24 14.90 22.53
CA ALA A 204 -25.78 14.71 21.17
C ALA A 204 -26.90 14.29 20.17
N LEU A 205 -28.01 13.80 20.68
CA LEU A 205 -29.17 13.35 19.91
C LEU A 205 -30.29 14.43 19.81
N GLU A 206 -30.12 15.56 20.52
CA GLU A 206 -31.02 16.72 20.42
C GLU A 206 -30.80 17.45 19.08
N GLY A 207 -31.59 17.08 18.10
CA GLY A 207 -31.53 17.67 16.77
C GLY A 207 -32.86 17.43 16.02
N GLU A 208 -33.03 18.12 14.92
CA GLU A 208 -34.25 18.03 14.11
C GLU A 208 -34.03 17.21 12.85
N ILE A 209 -34.49 15.97 12.87
CA ILE A 209 -34.41 15.05 11.73
C ILE A 209 -35.65 15.11 10.86
N SER A 210 -35.53 15.69 9.67
CA SER A 210 -36.60 15.67 8.65
C SER A 210 -36.68 14.31 7.95
N ASP A 211 -37.81 14.07 7.25
CA ASP A 211 -37.98 12.86 6.44
C ASP A 211 -36.91 12.73 5.34
N ARG A 212 -36.40 13.85 4.83
CA ARG A 212 -35.29 13.84 3.86
C ARG A 212 -33.99 13.34 4.48
N HIS A 213 -33.66 13.78 5.70
CA HIS A 213 -32.52 13.24 6.45
C HIS A 213 -32.65 11.73 6.69
N ARG A 214 -33.84 11.26 7.12
CA ARG A 214 -34.14 9.83 7.34
C ARG A 214 -33.92 9.02 6.07
N LEU A 215 -34.45 9.50 4.94
CA LEU A 215 -34.28 8.84 3.64
C LEU A 215 -32.79 8.71 3.27
N VAL A 216 -32.03 9.81 3.39
CA VAL A 216 -30.60 9.79 3.05
C VAL A 216 -29.81 8.88 4.00
N LEU A 217 -30.06 8.98 5.32
CA LEU A 217 -29.42 8.10 6.31
C LEU A 217 -29.71 6.62 6.03
N GLN A 218 -30.95 6.28 5.70
CA GLN A 218 -31.35 4.91 5.33
C GLN A 218 -30.55 4.39 4.11
N LYS A 219 -30.44 5.22 3.05
CA LYS A 219 -29.71 4.84 1.82
C LYS A 219 -28.20 4.67 2.10
N VAL A 220 -27.61 5.62 2.83
CA VAL A 220 -26.18 5.58 3.18
C VAL A 220 -25.87 4.38 4.09
N LEU A 221 -26.69 4.14 5.12
CA LEU A 221 -26.52 2.97 6.01
C LEU A 221 -26.68 1.64 5.25
N GLY A 222 -27.64 1.57 4.33
CA GLY A 222 -27.82 0.41 3.44
C GLY A 222 -26.58 0.16 2.59
N HIS A 223 -25.97 1.23 2.04
CA HIS A 223 -24.73 1.11 1.25
C HIS A 223 -23.53 0.72 2.12
N VAL A 224 -23.41 1.23 3.35
CA VAL A 224 -22.38 0.79 4.33
C VAL A 224 -22.48 -0.72 4.55
N LYS A 225 -23.70 -1.24 4.85
CA LYS A 225 -23.94 -2.67 5.05
C LYS A 225 -23.59 -3.50 3.81
N TRP A 226 -23.93 -3.02 2.64
CA TRP A 226 -23.61 -3.69 1.38
C TRP A 226 -22.10 -3.74 1.15
N LEU A 227 -21.39 -2.62 1.30
CA LEU A 227 -19.93 -2.55 1.14
C LEU A 227 -19.20 -3.50 2.11
N GLN A 228 -19.64 -3.59 3.36
CA GLN A 228 -19.10 -4.52 4.35
C GLN A 228 -19.24 -5.98 3.90
N ARG A 229 -20.42 -6.36 3.36
CA ARG A 229 -20.63 -7.72 2.81
C ARG A 229 -19.71 -7.99 1.62
N GLN A 230 -19.57 -7.03 0.69
CA GLN A 230 -18.68 -7.19 -0.47
C GLN A 230 -17.22 -7.36 -0.04
N ILE A 231 -16.76 -6.58 0.94
CA ILE A 231 -15.41 -6.71 1.50
C ILE A 231 -15.22 -8.11 2.10
N ALA A 232 -16.17 -8.60 2.89
CA ALA A 232 -16.09 -9.93 3.51
C ALA A 232 -16.03 -11.07 2.46
N ILE A 233 -16.79 -10.96 1.37
CA ILE A 233 -16.74 -11.94 0.25
C ILE A 233 -15.34 -11.94 -0.38
N ILE A 234 -14.79 -10.76 -0.66
CA ILE A 234 -13.46 -10.63 -1.27
C ILE A 234 -12.37 -11.11 -0.31
N ASP A 235 -12.51 -10.84 0.99
CA ASP A 235 -11.58 -11.35 2.02
C ASP A 235 -11.55 -12.87 2.04
N GLY A 236 -12.70 -13.54 1.92
CA GLY A 236 -12.78 -14.98 1.77
C GLY A 236 -12.03 -15.50 0.53
N GLN A 237 -12.17 -14.83 -0.62
CA GLN A 237 -11.46 -15.21 -1.84
C GLN A 237 -9.94 -14.98 -1.72
N ILE A 238 -9.52 -13.89 -1.09
CA ILE A 238 -8.09 -13.61 -0.83
C ILE A 238 -7.49 -14.69 0.07
N VAL A 239 -8.19 -15.08 1.14
CA VAL A 239 -7.73 -16.14 2.06
C VAL A 239 -7.62 -17.48 1.33
N ALA A 240 -8.61 -17.84 0.52
CA ALA A 240 -8.58 -19.08 -0.28
C ALA A 240 -7.40 -19.11 -1.26
N ALA A 241 -7.07 -17.97 -1.88
CA ALA A 241 -5.96 -17.85 -2.82
C ALA A 241 -4.57 -17.97 -2.15
N MET A 242 -4.49 -17.88 -0.79
CA MET A 242 -3.24 -18.04 -0.06
C MET A 242 -2.81 -19.50 0.15
N LYS A 243 -3.62 -20.49 -0.26
CA LYS A 243 -3.30 -21.91 -0.10
C LYS A 243 -1.91 -22.31 -0.61
N PRO A 244 -1.42 -21.84 -1.80
CA PRO A 244 -0.07 -22.16 -2.27
C PRO A 244 1.06 -21.49 -1.47
N TYR A 245 0.75 -20.42 -0.73
CA TYR A 245 1.70 -19.56 0.00
C TYR A 245 1.49 -19.65 1.51
N GLN A 246 0.90 -20.74 2.02
CA GLN A 246 0.42 -20.85 3.39
C GLN A 246 1.54 -20.67 4.43
N GLU A 247 2.75 -21.16 4.15
CA GLU A 247 3.90 -21.07 5.06
C GLU A 247 4.34 -19.60 5.20
N GLU A 248 4.65 -18.95 4.08
CA GLU A 248 5.09 -17.56 4.03
C GLU A 248 4.02 -16.62 4.58
N TRP A 249 2.75 -16.91 4.31
CA TRP A 249 1.62 -16.15 4.81
C TRP A 249 1.50 -16.23 6.35
N LYS A 250 1.66 -17.42 6.96
CA LYS A 250 1.70 -17.58 8.41
C LYS A 250 2.92 -16.88 9.02
N LEU A 251 4.07 -16.99 8.39
CA LEU A 251 5.28 -16.30 8.84
C LEU A 251 5.11 -14.78 8.89
N LEU A 252 4.50 -14.17 7.87
CA LEU A 252 4.26 -12.73 7.88
C LEU A 252 3.29 -12.27 8.98
N GLN A 253 2.32 -13.10 9.36
CA GLN A 253 1.38 -12.81 10.45
C GLN A 253 2.05 -12.77 11.84
N THR A 254 3.27 -13.28 11.98
CA THR A 254 4.04 -13.15 13.22
C THR A 254 4.58 -11.73 13.43
N ILE A 255 4.63 -10.90 12.38
CA ILE A 255 5.09 -9.51 12.46
C ILE A 255 3.96 -8.64 13.04
N PRO A 256 4.17 -7.95 14.18
CA PRO A 256 3.18 -7.06 14.76
C PRO A 256 2.66 -6.03 13.75
N GLY A 257 1.33 -5.94 13.66
CA GLY A 257 0.64 -5.04 12.73
C GLY A 257 0.27 -5.64 11.38
N LEU A 258 0.70 -6.87 11.08
CA LEU A 258 0.24 -7.63 9.92
C LEU A 258 -0.77 -8.70 10.36
N ASP A 259 -2.01 -8.56 9.92
CA ASP A 259 -3.07 -9.55 10.09
C ASP A 259 -3.18 -10.49 8.89
N VAL A 260 -4.13 -11.41 8.95
CA VAL A 260 -4.43 -12.40 7.89
C VAL A 260 -4.57 -11.75 6.51
N VAL A 261 -5.34 -10.67 6.40
CA VAL A 261 -5.64 -10.02 5.12
C VAL A 261 -4.47 -9.14 4.65
N SER A 262 -3.87 -8.36 5.54
CA SER A 262 -2.74 -7.49 5.20
C SER A 262 -1.50 -8.28 4.78
N ALA A 263 -1.22 -9.42 5.41
CA ALA A 263 -0.15 -10.34 5.00
C ALA A 263 -0.39 -10.89 3.59
N ALA A 264 -1.62 -11.32 3.27
CA ALA A 264 -1.98 -11.78 1.93
C ALA A 264 -1.88 -10.66 0.88
N MET A 265 -2.36 -9.45 1.21
CA MET A 265 -2.22 -8.27 0.34
C MET A 265 -0.75 -7.93 0.06
N LEU A 266 0.12 -8.09 1.05
CA LEU A 266 1.55 -7.84 0.89
C LEU A 266 2.20 -8.89 -0.03
N ILE A 267 1.91 -10.18 0.17
CA ILE A 267 2.37 -11.27 -0.72
C ILE A 267 1.91 -11.02 -2.16
N ALA A 268 0.67 -10.62 -2.38
CA ALA A 268 0.16 -10.30 -3.71
C ALA A 268 0.99 -9.19 -4.40
N GLU A 269 1.49 -8.23 -3.64
CA GLU A 269 2.26 -7.09 -4.19
C GLU A 269 3.75 -7.38 -4.36
N ILE A 270 4.40 -8.12 -3.45
CA ILE A 270 5.85 -8.33 -3.48
C ILE A 270 6.26 -9.76 -3.84
N GLY A 271 5.31 -10.71 -3.84
CA GLY A 271 5.63 -12.13 -3.95
C GLY A 271 6.27 -12.68 -2.69
N VAL A 272 6.77 -13.93 -2.78
CA VAL A 272 7.48 -14.61 -1.68
C VAL A 272 8.97 -14.79 -1.97
N ASP A 273 9.37 -14.74 -3.24
CA ASP A 273 10.75 -14.87 -3.67
C ASP A 273 11.52 -13.54 -3.51
N MET A 274 12.26 -13.44 -2.42
CA MET A 274 13.04 -12.24 -2.09
C MET A 274 14.33 -12.10 -2.92
N THR A 275 14.78 -13.14 -3.63
CA THR A 275 15.96 -13.09 -4.51
C THR A 275 15.75 -12.06 -5.63
N ARG A 276 14.50 -11.87 -6.07
CA ARG A 276 14.09 -10.87 -7.07
C ARG A 276 14.48 -9.44 -6.70
N PHE A 277 14.56 -9.13 -5.44
CA PHE A 277 14.95 -7.80 -4.95
C PHE A 277 16.44 -7.72 -4.57
N GLY A 278 17.07 -8.87 -4.24
CA GLY A 278 18.46 -9.00 -3.88
C GLY A 278 18.84 -8.42 -2.52
N SER A 279 18.08 -7.45 -1.97
CA SER A 279 18.27 -6.95 -0.60
C SER A 279 17.04 -6.27 -0.04
N LYS A 280 16.95 -6.21 1.31
CA LYS A 280 15.88 -5.49 2.04
C LYS A 280 15.78 -4.02 1.63
N ASP A 281 16.92 -3.37 1.36
CA ASP A 281 16.96 -1.95 1.02
C ASP A 281 16.49 -1.69 -0.41
N ARG A 282 16.75 -2.61 -1.34
CA ARG A 282 16.20 -2.58 -2.70
C ARG A 282 14.69 -2.79 -2.70
N LEU A 283 14.15 -3.71 -1.88
CA LEU A 283 12.70 -3.87 -1.70
C LEU A 283 12.06 -2.59 -1.15
N CYS A 284 12.66 -1.98 -0.13
CA CYS A 284 12.19 -0.71 0.43
C CYS A 284 12.26 0.44 -0.60
N SER A 285 13.30 0.49 -1.41
CA SER A 285 13.42 1.47 -2.50
C SER A 285 12.37 1.25 -3.60
N TRP A 286 12.14 0.00 -4.00
CA TRP A 286 11.12 -0.38 -4.97
C TRP A 286 9.71 0.00 -4.51
N SER A 287 9.39 -0.22 -3.23
CA SER A 287 8.08 0.15 -2.65
C SER A 287 7.90 1.67 -2.47
N GLY A 288 8.99 2.45 -2.58
CA GLY A 288 8.98 3.90 -2.40
C GLY A 288 8.74 4.35 -0.96
N ILE A 289 9.07 3.51 0.02
CA ILE A 289 8.98 3.87 1.45
C ILE A 289 10.28 4.50 1.98
N CYS A 290 11.35 4.44 1.22
CA CYS A 290 12.62 5.10 1.53
C CYS A 290 12.55 6.62 1.35
N PRO A 291 13.26 7.41 2.16
CA PRO A 291 13.46 8.83 1.89
C PRO A 291 14.09 9.02 0.51
N GLY A 292 13.60 10.01 -0.24
CA GLY A 292 14.25 10.41 -1.48
C GLY A 292 15.62 11.03 -1.21
N ASN A 293 16.59 10.72 -2.06
CA ASN A 293 17.88 11.40 -2.08
C ASN A 293 17.90 12.35 -3.27
N ASN A 294 17.43 13.59 -3.07
CA ASN A 294 17.53 14.65 -4.06
C ASN A 294 18.54 15.67 -3.54
N GLU A 295 19.77 15.45 -3.92
CA GLU A 295 20.93 16.26 -3.53
C GLU A 295 21.68 16.69 -4.78
N SER A 296 22.16 17.92 -4.79
CA SER A 296 22.97 18.48 -5.89
C SER A 296 24.03 19.39 -5.28
N ALA A 297 25.28 19.19 -5.62
CA ALA A 297 26.42 19.96 -5.11
C ALA A 297 26.45 20.07 -3.57
N GLY A 298 26.23 18.95 -2.87
CA GLY A 298 26.22 18.91 -1.39
C GLY A 298 24.97 19.51 -0.75
N LYS A 299 24.03 20.10 -1.51
CA LYS A 299 22.79 20.69 -0.99
C LYS A 299 21.62 19.75 -1.16
N ARG A 300 21.01 19.34 -0.03
CA ARG A 300 19.82 18.49 -0.01
C ARG A 300 18.58 19.28 -0.42
N LYS A 301 18.03 19.03 -1.61
CA LYS A 301 16.84 19.70 -2.15
C LYS A 301 15.53 19.14 -1.58
N SER A 302 15.40 17.83 -1.43
CA SER A 302 14.19 17.21 -0.92
C SER A 302 14.45 15.80 -0.34
N GLY A 303 13.82 15.52 0.80
CA GLY A 303 13.75 14.17 1.40
C GLY A 303 12.39 13.50 1.21
N ARG A 304 11.56 13.96 0.25
CA ARG A 304 10.25 13.34 -0.02
C ARG A 304 10.43 11.92 -0.53
N ILE A 305 9.58 11.02 -0.07
CA ILE A 305 9.52 9.64 -0.60
C ILE A 305 9.13 9.66 -2.07
N ARG A 306 9.72 8.75 -2.86
CA ARG A 306 9.44 8.65 -4.30
C ARG A 306 8.02 8.12 -4.54
N LYS A 307 7.44 8.48 -5.70
CA LYS A 307 6.24 7.83 -6.21
C LYS A 307 6.62 6.41 -6.64
N ALA A 308 6.05 5.41 -5.97
CA ALA A 308 6.25 3.99 -6.29
C ALA A 308 4.92 3.24 -6.02
N ASN A 309 4.96 2.00 -5.52
CA ASN A 309 3.76 1.22 -5.29
C ASN A 309 2.89 1.82 -4.16
N PRO A 310 1.75 2.47 -4.47
CA PRO A 310 0.91 3.11 -3.45
C PRO A 310 0.19 2.09 -2.56
N TYR A 311 -0.01 0.87 -3.05
CA TYR A 311 -0.71 -0.20 -2.32
C TYR A 311 0.16 -0.71 -1.17
N VAL A 312 1.43 -1.05 -1.46
CA VAL A 312 2.39 -1.47 -0.42
C VAL A 312 2.58 -0.36 0.61
N ARG A 313 2.79 0.88 0.17
CA ARG A 313 3.01 2.01 1.09
C ARG A 313 1.84 2.24 2.03
N SER A 314 0.61 2.22 1.54
CA SER A 314 -0.57 2.43 2.37
C SER A 314 -0.76 1.29 3.38
N LEU A 315 -0.62 0.05 2.91
CA LEU A 315 -0.70 -1.13 3.76
C LEU A 315 0.33 -1.07 4.89
N LEU A 316 1.57 -0.70 4.57
CA LEU A 316 2.62 -0.55 5.58
C LEU A 316 2.35 0.60 6.56
N CYS A 317 1.70 1.69 6.12
CA CYS A 317 1.28 2.75 7.04
C CYS A 317 0.15 2.29 7.97
N GLU A 318 -0.78 1.48 7.50
CA GLU A 318 -1.85 0.87 8.30
C GLU A 318 -1.25 -0.13 9.31
N ALA A 319 -0.37 -1.03 8.85
CA ALA A 319 0.37 -1.96 9.69
C ALA A 319 1.20 -1.24 10.76
N ALA A 320 1.89 -0.15 10.40
CA ALA A 320 2.67 0.67 11.33
C ALA A 320 1.79 1.35 12.39
N ASN A 321 0.59 1.82 12.02
CA ASN A 321 -0.37 2.38 12.97
C ASN A 321 -0.91 1.35 13.97
N SER A 322 -1.01 0.09 13.57
CA SER A 322 -1.36 -1.02 14.43
C SER A 322 -0.18 -1.43 15.31
N ALA A 323 0.99 -1.67 14.69
CA ALA A 323 2.21 -2.13 15.37
C ALA A 323 2.70 -1.17 16.47
N ARG A 324 2.60 0.16 16.27
CA ARG A 324 3.01 1.14 17.29
C ARG A 324 2.20 1.09 18.59
N LYS A 325 1.08 0.38 18.60
CA LYS A 325 0.22 0.19 19.78
C LYS A 325 0.53 -1.12 20.51
N THR A 326 1.33 -2.01 19.95
CA THR A 326 1.73 -3.29 20.55
C THR A 326 2.99 -3.11 21.38
N GLN A 327 3.20 -4.01 22.37
CA GLN A 327 4.45 -4.08 23.13
C GLN A 327 5.53 -4.74 22.26
N SER A 328 6.17 -3.94 21.40
CA SER A 328 7.17 -4.41 20.44
C SER A 328 8.18 -3.30 20.12
N GLN A 329 9.27 -3.66 19.42
CA GLN A 329 10.25 -2.68 18.92
C GLN A 329 9.61 -1.52 18.15
N PHE A 330 8.44 -1.73 17.53
CA PHE A 330 7.76 -0.71 16.72
C PHE A 330 7.18 0.41 17.58
N GLN A 331 6.72 0.11 18.80
CA GLN A 331 6.26 1.13 19.74
C GLN A 331 7.41 2.04 20.15
N GLY A 332 8.54 1.46 20.55
CA GLY A 332 9.73 2.22 20.94
C GLY A 332 10.29 3.06 19.80
N LEU A 333 10.38 2.48 18.59
CA LEU A 333 10.79 3.21 17.39
C LEU A 333 9.86 4.40 17.09
N TYR A 334 8.54 4.19 17.18
CA TYR A 334 7.56 5.26 16.97
C TYR A 334 7.69 6.36 18.03
N LYS A 335 7.71 6.01 19.33
CA LYS A 335 7.87 6.97 20.45
C LYS A 335 9.15 7.81 20.30
N GLY A 336 10.27 7.19 19.93
CA GLY A 336 11.54 7.87 19.71
C GLY A 336 11.56 8.84 18.52
N LEU A 337 10.69 8.64 17.52
CA LEU A 337 10.65 9.47 16.30
C LEU A 337 9.55 10.52 16.31
N VAL A 338 8.41 10.26 16.94
CA VAL A 338 7.22 11.13 16.83
C VAL A 338 7.48 12.55 17.34
N ILE A 339 8.22 12.69 18.45
CA ILE A 339 8.54 13.98 19.07
C ILE A 339 9.36 14.87 18.12
N ARG A 340 10.33 14.27 17.40
CA ARG A 340 11.27 15.01 16.54
C ARG A 340 10.80 15.19 15.10
N ARG A 341 10.03 14.23 14.58
CA ARG A 341 9.69 14.11 13.14
C ARG A 341 8.21 14.24 12.84
N GLY A 342 7.37 14.22 13.89
CA GLY A 342 5.91 14.21 13.80
C GLY A 342 5.34 12.86 13.36
N HIS A 343 4.04 12.70 13.54
CA HIS A 343 3.31 11.44 13.36
C HIS A 343 3.53 10.82 11.97
N LYS A 344 3.29 11.56 10.89
CA LYS A 344 3.35 11.03 9.52
C LYS A 344 4.71 10.41 9.17
N ARG A 345 5.80 11.09 9.57
CA ARG A 345 7.16 10.60 9.31
C ARG A 345 7.53 9.41 10.19
N ALA A 346 7.08 9.41 11.45
CA ALA A 346 7.30 8.29 12.37
C ALA A 346 6.59 7.02 11.86
N VAL A 347 5.33 7.12 11.41
CA VAL A 347 4.59 6.00 10.82
C VAL A 347 5.29 5.43 9.59
N VAL A 348 5.77 6.30 8.68
CA VAL A 348 6.51 5.84 7.49
C VAL A 348 7.82 5.12 7.88
N ALA A 349 8.53 5.60 8.90
CA ALA A 349 9.76 4.95 9.38
C ALA A 349 9.48 3.57 10.01
N VAL A 350 8.40 3.43 10.78
CA VAL A 350 7.94 2.12 11.30
C VAL A 350 7.56 1.20 10.14
N GLY A 351 6.78 1.69 9.15
CA GLY A 351 6.44 0.91 7.96
C GLY A 351 7.66 0.47 7.15
N HIS A 352 8.69 1.31 7.04
CA HIS A 352 9.98 0.94 6.45
C HIS A 352 10.65 -0.21 7.21
N ARG A 353 10.65 -0.15 8.56
CA ARG A 353 11.20 -1.23 9.39
C ARG A 353 10.40 -2.52 9.26
N ILE A 354 9.06 -2.45 9.21
CA ILE A 354 8.20 -3.62 8.95
C ILE A 354 8.59 -4.27 7.61
N LEU A 355 8.76 -3.50 6.54
CA LEU A 355 9.11 -4.06 5.22
C LEU A 355 10.50 -4.70 5.20
N GLN A 356 11.47 -4.15 5.93
CA GLN A 356 12.77 -4.79 6.10
C GLN A 356 12.65 -6.14 6.80
N LEU A 357 11.79 -6.25 7.83
CA LEU A 357 11.54 -7.50 8.53
C LEU A 357 10.78 -8.50 7.68
N VAL A 358 9.82 -8.05 6.87
CA VAL A 358 9.16 -8.88 5.86
C VAL A 358 10.19 -9.54 4.94
N TYR A 359 11.14 -8.77 4.43
CA TYR A 359 12.22 -9.32 3.61
C TYR A 359 13.03 -10.39 4.36
N ILE A 360 13.40 -10.12 5.62
CA ILE A 360 14.20 -11.04 6.44
C ILE A 360 13.43 -12.33 6.73
N VAL A 361 12.18 -12.21 7.18
CA VAL A 361 11.29 -13.34 7.50
C VAL A 361 11.08 -14.24 6.28
N LEU A 362 10.77 -13.67 5.12
CA LEU A 362 10.60 -14.44 3.88
C LEU A 362 11.91 -15.05 3.36
N SER A 363 13.03 -14.35 3.49
CA SER A 363 14.34 -14.87 3.04
C SER A 363 14.86 -16.00 3.91
N ARG A 364 14.62 -15.95 5.24
CA ARG A 364 15.11 -16.95 6.19
C ARG A 364 14.10 -18.08 6.43
N LYS A 365 12.83 -17.85 6.05
CA LYS A 365 11.70 -18.73 6.39
C LYS A 365 11.55 -18.99 7.89
N GLU A 366 11.83 -17.98 8.69
CA GLU A 366 11.74 -18.01 10.14
C GLU A 366 10.70 -17.00 10.64
N PRO A 367 9.94 -17.32 11.70
CA PRO A 367 9.00 -16.38 12.29
C PRO A 367 9.72 -15.16 12.86
N TYR A 368 9.02 -14.03 12.89
CA TYR A 368 9.51 -12.84 13.54
C TYR A 368 9.72 -13.09 15.02
N LYS A 369 10.87 -12.65 15.54
CA LYS A 369 11.18 -12.58 16.97
C LYS A 369 11.45 -11.13 17.33
N ASP A 370 10.76 -10.62 18.36
CA ASP A 370 11.04 -9.30 18.89
C ASP A 370 12.41 -9.35 19.58
N PRO A 371 13.27 -8.36 19.39
CA PRO A 371 14.61 -8.38 19.99
C PRO A 371 14.63 -8.14 21.50
N GLU A 372 13.50 -8.11 22.20
CA GLU A 372 13.37 -7.88 23.65
C GLU A 372 14.15 -6.65 24.18
N ILE A 373 14.34 -5.66 23.31
CA ILE A 373 15.05 -4.43 23.65
C ILE A 373 14.06 -3.43 24.22
N ASP A 374 14.31 -2.96 25.43
CA ASP A 374 13.60 -1.82 25.98
C ASP A 374 14.04 -0.53 25.27
N TYR A 375 13.34 -0.22 24.17
CA TYR A 375 13.60 0.99 23.39
C TYR A 375 13.33 2.27 24.18
N GLU A 376 12.47 2.22 25.21
CA GLU A 376 12.19 3.36 26.07
C GLU A 376 13.39 3.63 26.98
N ALA A 377 13.94 2.60 27.61
CA ALA A 377 15.19 2.70 28.38
C ALA A 377 16.34 3.21 27.52
N LEU A 378 16.51 2.70 26.29
CA LEU A 378 17.54 3.20 25.36
C LEU A 378 17.38 4.68 25.02
N VAL A 379 16.15 5.14 24.82
CA VAL A 379 15.86 6.57 24.53
C VAL A 379 16.14 7.41 25.78
N VAL A 380 15.76 6.93 26.96
CA VAL A 380 16.06 7.60 28.25
C VAL A 380 17.56 7.71 28.46
N HIS A 381 18.29 6.61 28.39
CA HIS A 381 19.75 6.59 28.58
C HIS A 381 20.46 7.56 27.64
N ARG A 382 20.07 7.58 26.36
CA ARG A 382 20.68 8.45 25.36
C ARG A 382 20.39 9.93 25.58
N ASN A 383 19.21 10.29 26.08
CA ASN A 383 18.79 11.69 26.22
C ASN A 383 18.88 12.20 27.67
N ALA A 384 19.03 11.32 28.67
CA ALA A 384 19.07 11.69 30.07
C ALA A 384 20.11 12.79 30.40
N PRO A 385 21.37 12.77 29.90
CA PRO A 385 22.31 13.82 30.18
C PRO A 385 21.82 15.21 29.71
N ARG A 386 21.21 15.27 28.55
CA ARG A 386 20.65 16.52 28.00
C ARG A 386 19.40 16.98 28.78
N TRP A 387 18.55 16.05 29.16
CA TRP A 387 17.35 16.36 29.95
C TRP A 387 17.71 16.84 31.35
N LEU A 388 18.66 16.17 32.01
CA LEU A 388 19.17 16.56 33.32
C LEU A 388 19.79 17.97 33.27
N ALA A 389 20.63 18.25 32.27
CA ALA A 389 21.20 19.57 32.08
C ALA A 389 20.14 20.68 31.86
N ALA A 390 19.06 20.35 31.11
CA ALA A 390 17.96 21.28 30.91
C ALA A 390 17.15 21.49 32.21
N LEU A 391 16.84 20.43 32.93
CA LEU A 391 16.12 20.49 34.23
C LEU A 391 16.92 21.28 35.27
N ASP A 392 18.23 21.09 35.30
CA ASP A 392 19.12 21.84 36.21
C ASP A 392 19.15 23.31 35.85
N LYS A 393 19.36 23.67 34.57
CA LYS A 393 19.37 25.03 34.05
C LYS A 393 18.11 25.84 34.41
N TYR A 394 16.94 25.19 34.44
CA TYR A 394 15.66 25.82 34.76
C TYR A 394 15.24 25.62 36.22
N GLY A 395 16.13 25.12 37.10
CA GLY A 395 15.92 25.04 38.56
C GLY A 395 15.01 23.89 39.03
N TYR A 396 14.50 23.05 38.13
CA TYR A 396 13.59 21.95 38.48
C TYR A 396 14.25 20.90 39.41
N LEU A 397 15.55 20.62 39.23
CA LEU A 397 16.27 19.65 40.08
C LEU A 397 16.44 20.15 41.52
N ASN A 398 16.55 21.43 41.75
CA ASN A 398 16.65 22.03 43.09
C ASN A 398 15.33 21.88 43.85
N ASN A 399 14.19 22.05 43.18
CA ASN A 399 12.85 21.87 43.76
C ASN A 399 12.60 20.43 44.16
N ILE A 400 13.03 19.45 43.38
CA ILE A 400 12.91 18.01 43.71
C ILE A 400 13.77 17.63 44.90
N LYS A 401 15.02 18.18 45.01
CA LYS A 401 15.89 17.95 46.16
C LYS A 401 15.35 18.59 47.46
N ALA A 402 14.65 19.72 47.33
CA ALA A 402 14.01 20.37 48.46
C ALA A 402 12.80 19.60 49.00
N GLN A 403 11.96 19.04 48.09
CA GLN A 403 10.80 18.19 48.44
C GLN A 403 11.18 16.83 49.03
N ALA A 404 12.31 16.25 48.58
CA ALA A 404 12.81 14.97 49.11
C ALA A 404 13.46 15.08 50.47
N LYS A 405 13.64 16.30 51.05
CA LYS A 405 14.16 16.55 52.40
C LYS A 405 13.08 16.89 53.44
N GLN A 406 11.83 17.02 53.01
CA GLN A 406 10.63 17.10 53.83
C GLN A 406 10.00 15.70 53.99
#